data_028aea3fbe7732c1ffe5668627a6a0ea
#
_entry.id   028aea3fbe7732c1ffe5668627a6a0ea
#
_cell.length_a   1.000
_cell.length_b   1.000
_cell.length_c   1.000
_cell.angle_alpha   90.00
_cell.angle_beta   90.00
_cell.angle_gamma   90.00
#
_symmetry.space_group_name_H-M   'P 1'
#
loop_
_entity.id
_entity.type
_entity.pdbx_description
1 polymer ?
#
loop_
_entity_poly.entity_id
_entity_poly.type
_entity_poly.pdbx_seq_one_letter_code
_entity_poly.pdbx_strand_id
1 'polypeptide(L)'
;IYISGAFGKFILGGDDGVNDIIPPAPNDLISEEMYYTSKDGTADADHFLGIKNGDMANLAGNDNKITYMLPAMGGLSAGVSHTNKSAAGDADTTELGASYTMDAGGASIMIGGVTGTTENSTQDIDSQQIGVQISTGNATVVLAQSEYEADGDDEQGTSAGISFKVSDAMTLGAFTSEVEDDLSSEEYTNTGAEIQYTIASGLKAIINVEDYDYKAGTSGGFSDNGTASKLTIKATF
;
A
#
# COMPACT_ATOMS: atom_id res chain seq x y z
N ILE A 1 20.04 7.36 4.96
CA ILE A 1 20.59 8.46 5.80
C ILE A 1 19.50 9.52 5.94
N TYR A 2 19.30 10.07 7.16
CA TYR A 2 18.36 11.18 7.33
C TYR A 2 18.97 12.34 8.12
N ILE A 3 18.46 13.55 7.86
CA ILE A 3 18.78 14.77 8.60
C ILE A 3 17.43 15.43 8.97
N SER A 4 17.24 15.72 10.25
CA SER A 4 15.98 16.33 10.73
C SER A 4 16.23 17.50 11.67
N GLY A 5 15.29 18.43 11.72
CA GLY A 5 15.34 19.63 12.56
C GLY A 5 14.05 20.44 12.46
N ALA A 6 14.07 21.68 12.92
CA ALA A 6 12.92 22.58 12.81
C ALA A 6 12.47 22.84 11.34
N PHE A 7 13.33 22.55 10.40
CA PHE A 7 13.04 22.66 8.95
C PHE A 7 12.35 21.42 8.37
N GLY A 8 12.10 20.37 9.15
CA GLY A 8 11.55 19.10 8.69
C GLY A 8 12.58 17.98 8.66
N LYS A 9 12.38 17.00 7.78
CA LYS A 9 13.22 15.81 7.65
C LYS A 9 13.57 15.55 6.19
N PHE A 10 14.87 15.44 5.88
CA PHE A 10 15.37 14.88 4.63
C PHE A 10 15.78 13.44 4.85
N ILE A 11 15.38 12.54 3.94
CA ILE A 11 15.80 11.14 3.86
C ILE A 11 16.52 10.96 2.53
N LEU A 12 17.67 10.30 2.55
CA LEU A 12 18.55 10.11 1.38
C LEU A 12 18.92 8.64 1.26
N GLY A 13 18.71 8.05 0.10
CA GLY A 13 19.06 6.66 -0.21
C GLY A 13 17.88 5.81 -0.62
N GLY A 14 18.06 4.50 -0.69
CA GLY A 14 17.02 3.52 -0.94
C GLY A 14 16.20 3.30 0.35
N ASP A 15 15.15 4.06 0.51
CA ASP A 15 14.24 4.08 1.66
C ASP A 15 12.86 4.48 1.15
N ASP A 16 11.84 4.42 2.01
CA ASP A 16 10.45 4.70 1.67
C ASP A 16 10.25 6.09 1.06
N GLY A 17 9.39 6.19 0.06
CA GLY A 17 8.91 7.42 -0.53
C GLY A 17 7.73 8.01 0.27
N VAL A 18 7.16 9.11 -0.22
CA VAL A 18 5.98 9.69 0.44
C VAL A 18 4.73 8.84 0.25
N ASN A 19 4.66 8.00 -0.77
CA ASN A 19 3.58 7.05 -0.98
C ASN A 19 3.48 6.02 0.16
N ASP A 20 4.60 5.58 0.72
CA ASP A 20 4.64 4.63 1.84
C ASP A 20 4.47 5.30 3.21
N ILE A 21 4.70 6.63 3.29
CA ILE A 21 4.74 7.36 4.57
C ILE A 21 3.40 8.05 4.88
N ILE A 22 2.66 8.48 3.86
CA ILE A 22 1.59 9.46 4.03
C ILE A 22 0.18 8.90 3.96
N PRO A 23 -0.24 8.17 2.91
CA PRO A 23 -1.61 7.71 2.83
C PRO A 23 -1.85 6.52 3.76
N PRO A 24 -3.03 6.44 4.40
CA PRO A 24 -3.42 5.20 5.07
C PRO A 24 -3.84 4.17 4.02
N ALA A 25 -3.34 2.95 4.15
CA ALA A 25 -3.69 1.82 3.32
C ALA A 25 -4.31 0.68 4.16
N PRO A 26 -5.34 -0.04 3.68
CA PRO A 26 -5.98 -1.12 4.43
C PRO A 26 -5.07 -2.31 4.71
N ASN A 27 -4.15 -2.60 3.81
CA ASN A 27 -3.12 -3.64 3.98
C ASN A 27 -2.18 -3.36 5.16
N ASP A 28 -1.95 -2.10 5.55
CA ASP A 28 -1.20 -1.73 6.76
C ASP A 28 -1.80 -2.27 8.06
N LEU A 29 -3.07 -2.69 8.03
CA LEU A 29 -3.76 -3.26 9.19
C LEU A 29 -3.45 -4.72 9.44
N ILE A 30 -2.82 -5.39 8.47
CA ILE A 30 -2.34 -6.76 8.58
C ILE A 30 -0.81 -6.75 8.50
N SER A 31 -0.16 -7.71 9.14
CA SER A 31 1.30 -7.70 9.29
C SER A 31 2.04 -8.54 8.27
N GLU A 32 1.34 -9.38 7.55
CA GLU A 32 1.92 -10.37 6.63
C GLU A 32 1.01 -10.58 5.42
N GLU A 33 1.09 -9.70 4.46
CA GLU A 33 0.41 -9.89 3.19
C GLU A 33 0.88 -11.15 2.46
N MET A 34 -0.03 -11.77 1.76
CA MET A 34 0.28 -12.82 0.83
C MET A 34 0.07 -12.29 -0.58
N TYR A 35 1.18 -12.11 -1.32
CA TYR A 35 1.09 -11.85 -2.75
C TYR A 35 0.84 -13.17 -3.47
N TYR A 36 -0.22 -13.22 -4.26
CA TYR A 36 -0.53 -14.41 -5.01
C TYR A 36 0.41 -14.59 -6.18
N THR A 37 0.99 -15.77 -6.23
CA THR A 37 1.44 -16.36 -7.49
C THR A 37 0.36 -17.34 -7.94
N SER A 38 -0.01 -17.33 -9.21
CA SER A 38 -0.92 -18.30 -9.78
C SER A 38 -0.43 -19.72 -9.55
N LYS A 39 -1.34 -20.67 -9.70
CA LYS A 39 -1.11 -22.12 -9.54
C LYS A 39 0.02 -22.67 -10.39
N ASP A 40 0.39 -22.00 -11.47
CA ASP A 40 1.49 -22.36 -12.37
C ASP A 40 2.79 -21.59 -12.11
N GLY A 41 2.82 -20.74 -11.06
CA GLY A 41 4.00 -19.96 -10.67
C GLY A 41 4.20 -18.68 -11.47
N THR A 42 3.26 -18.33 -12.36
CA THR A 42 3.16 -16.98 -12.93
C THR A 42 2.47 -16.09 -11.89
N ALA A 43 3.01 -14.93 -11.63
CA ALA A 43 2.43 -14.01 -10.68
C ALA A 43 1.21 -13.34 -11.31
N ASP A 44 0.00 -13.68 -10.87
CA ASP A 44 -1.21 -13.01 -11.34
C ASP A 44 -1.26 -11.57 -10.85
N ALA A 45 -0.56 -11.25 -9.76
CA ALA A 45 -0.30 -9.87 -9.35
C ALA A 45 0.54 -9.06 -10.36
N ASP A 46 1.16 -9.69 -11.33
CA ASP A 46 1.87 -8.99 -12.40
C ASP A 46 0.95 -8.55 -13.55
N HIS A 47 -0.32 -8.94 -13.54
CA HIS A 47 -1.31 -8.42 -14.49
C HIS A 47 -1.73 -6.99 -14.15
N PHE A 48 -1.76 -6.63 -12.87
CA PHE A 48 -2.00 -5.27 -12.41
C PHE A 48 -0.66 -4.60 -12.11
N LEU A 49 -0.19 -3.79 -13.05
CA LEU A 49 1.13 -3.17 -12.98
C LEU A 49 1.21 -2.06 -11.92
N GLY A 50 0.07 -1.44 -11.62
CA GLY A 50 0.00 -0.24 -10.83
C GLY A 50 -0.56 -0.41 -9.43
N ILE A 51 -1.66 -1.13 -9.26
CA ILE A 51 -2.36 -1.23 -7.99
C ILE A 51 -2.30 -2.66 -7.47
N LYS A 52 -1.75 -2.84 -6.27
CA LYS A 52 -1.67 -4.16 -5.62
C LYS A 52 -2.44 -4.12 -4.30
N ASN A 53 -3.39 -5.04 -4.12
CA ASN A 53 -4.23 -5.10 -2.92
C ASN A 53 -4.91 -3.76 -2.57
N GLY A 54 -5.23 -2.95 -3.59
CA GLY A 54 -5.84 -1.64 -3.42
C GLY A 54 -4.88 -0.55 -2.92
N ASP A 55 -3.57 -0.81 -2.90
CA ASP A 55 -2.54 0.16 -2.58
C ASP A 55 -1.92 0.73 -3.87
N MET A 56 -1.62 2.02 -3.87
CA MET A 56 -0.98 2.69 -5.00
C MET A 56 0.34 2.01 -5.37
N ALA A 57 0.62 1.93 -6.65
CA ALA A 57 1.94 1.50 -7.11
C ALA A 57 3.05 2.31 -6.46
N ASN A 58 3.99 1.62 -5.86
CA ASN A 58 5.23 2.23 -5.42
C ASN A 58 6.15 2.47 -6.63
N LEU A 59 5.91 3.60 -7.33
CA LEU A 59 6.61 3.93 -8.57
C LEU A 59 8.12 4.09 -8.38
N ALA A 60 8.53 4.60 -7.21
CA ALA A 60 9.93 4.81 -6.89
C ALA A 60 10.60 3.57 -6.26
N GLY A 61 9.83 2.62 -5.72
CA GLY A 61 10.34 1.43 -5.02
C GLY A 61 11.38 1.76 -3.97
N ASN A 62 12.36 0.87 -3.80
CA ASN A 62 13.53 1.10 -2.95
C ASN A 62 14.71 1.76 -3.70
N ASP A 63 14.44 2.50 -4.75
CA ASP A 63 15.47 3.23 -5.50
C ASP A 63 16.08 4.36 -4.68
N ASN A 64 17.30 4.76 -5.04
CA ASN A 64 17.95 5.89 -4.41
C ASN A 64 17.17 7.17 -4.68
N LYS A 65 16.64 7.76 -3.64
CA LYS A 65 15.78 8.95 -3.71
C LYS A 65 16.16 10.00 -2.67
N ILE A 66 15.59 11.17 -2.87
CA ILE A 66 15.56 12.24 -1.87
C ILE A 66 14.09 12.38 -1.47
N THR A 67 13.79 12.16 -0.19
CA THR A 67 12.47 12.42 0.39
C THR A 67 12.58 13.59 1.37
N TYR A 68 11.70 14.57 1.24
CA TYR A 68 11.58 15.67 2.17
C TYR A 68 10.18 15.69 2.80
N MET A 69 10.15 15.64 4.12
CA MET A 69 8.95 15.77 4.92
C MET A 69 8.92 17.12 5.62
N LEU A 70 7.81 17.84 5.50
CA LEU A 70 7.59 19.09 6.23
C LEU A 70 7.65 18.88 7.75
N PRO A 71 7.98 19.92 8.54
CA PRO A 71 7.79 19.87 9.98
C PRO A 71 6.32 19.56 10.30
N ALA A 72 6.08 18.78 11.37
CA ALA A 72 4.73 18.50 11.82
C ALA A 72 4.00 19.81 12.21
N MET A 73 2.82 20.04 11.68
CA MET A 73 2.03 21.27 11.87
C MET A 73 0.59 20.93 12.24
N GLY A 74 0.33 20.76 13.54
CA GLY A 74 -1.06 20.66 14.05
C GLY A 74 -1.89 19.54 13.42
N GLY A 75 -1.31 18.34 13.25
CA GLY A 75 -1.95 17.18 12.60
C GLY A 75 -1.68 17.07 11.11
N LEU A 76 -1.14 18.10 10.45
CA LEU A 76 -0.74 18.04 9.04
C LEU A 76 0.63 17.36 8.92
N SER A 77 0.73 16.39 8.01
CA SER A 77 1.96 15.82 7.47
C SER A 77 1.96 16.01 5.96
N ALA A 78 3.08 16.42 5.38
CA ALA A 78 3.20 16.50 3.93
C ALA A 78 4.66 16.32 3.52
N GLY A 79 4.87 15.83 2.30
CA GLY A 79 6.21 15.59 1.80
C GLY A 79 6.26 15.42 0.29
N VAL A 80 7.49 15.34 -0.20
CA VAL A 80 7.82 15.07 -1.59
C VAL A 80 8.98 14.10 -1.63
N SER A 81 8.93 13.14 -2.55
CA SER A 81 10.09 12.30 -2.90
C SER A 81 10.41 12.41 -4.37
N HIS A 82 11.68 12.31 -4.69
CA HIS A 82 12.18 12.34 -6.05
C HIS A 82 13.31 11.34 -6.24
N THR A 83 13.17 10.53 -7.29
CA THR A 83 14.15 9.54 -7.73
C THR A 83 14.64 9.96 -9.11
N ASN A 84 15.95 10.00 -9.30
CA ASN A 84 16.53 10.20 -10.63
C ASN A 84 17.35 8.97 -10.99
N LYS A 85 16.98 8.30 -12.05
CA LYS A 85 17.71 7.16 -12.57
C LYS A 85 18.57 7.61 -13.74
N SER A 86 19.88 7.43 -13.64
CA SER A 86 20.85 8.01 -14.56
C SER A 86 21.26 7.14 -15.75
N ALA A 87 20.68 5.97 -15.95
CA ALA A 87 20.95 5.10 -17.11
C ALA A 87 19.98 5.36 -18.26
N ALA A 88 20.42 5.12 -19.50
CA ALA A 88 19.57 5.33 -20.67
C ALA A 88 18.35 4.39 -20.64
N GLY A 89 17.15 4.95 -20.61
CA GLY A 89 15.89 4.22 -20.46
C GLY A 89 15.35 4.20 -19.03
N ASP A 90 16.04 4.84 -18.09
CA ASP A 90 15.56 4.99 -16.72
C ASP A 90 14.55 6.13 -16.59
N ALA A 91 13.70 6.01 -15.63
CA ALA A 91 12.60 6.93 -15.37
C ALA A 91 12.89 7.83 -14.17
N ASP A 92 12.53 9.09 -14.25
CA ASP A 92 12.50 10.01 -13.12
C ASP A 92 11.13 9.94 -12.47
N THR A 93 11.09 9.66 -11.16
CA THR A 93 9.84 9.57 -10.42
C THR A 93 9.75 10.69 -9.40
N THR A 94 8.61 11.36 -9.36
CA THR A 94 8.30 12.37 -8.34
C THR A 94 6.98 12.01 -7.67
N GLU A 95 6.97 12.00 -6.35
CA GLU A 95 5.76 11.77 -5.54
C GLU A 95 5.52 12.96 -4.62
N LEU A 96 4.26 13.34 -4.45
CA LEU A 96 3.80 14.40 -3.57
C LEU A 96 2.63 13.90 -2.72
N GLY A 97 2.72 14.03 -1.41
CA GLY A 97 1.67 13.57 -0.52
C GLY A 97 1.39 14.50 0.65
N ALA A 98 0.17 14.41 1.17
CA ALA A 98 -0.26 15.09 2.38
C ALA A 98 -1.31 14.29 3.14
N SER A 99 -1.26 14.35 4.47
CA SER A 99 -2.30 13.82 5.34
C SER A 99 -2.62 14.79 6.49
N TYR A 100 -3.83 14.68 7.00
CA TYR A 100 -4.28 15.44 8.15
C TYR A 100 -4.94 14.53 9.17
N THR A 101 -4.46 14.57 10.40
CA THR A 101 -5.00 13.83 11.54
C THR A 101 -5.71 14.77 12.50
N MET A 102 -6.93 14.41 12.89
CA MET A 102 -7.74 15.17 13.85
C MET A 102 -8.34 14.25 14.92
N ASP A 103 -8.55 14.81 16.11
CA ASP A 103 -9.29 14.14 17.18
C ASP A 103 -10.78 14.52 17.11
N ALA A 104 -11.64 13.53 17.12
CA ALA A 104 -13.10 13.68 17.03
C ALA A 104 -13.80 12.88 18.15
N GLY A 105 -13.81 13.44 19.37
CA GLY A 105 -14.59 12.90 20.47
C GLY A 105 -14.21 11.50 20.94
N GLY A 106 -12.89 11.19 20.95
CA GLY A 106 -12.35 9.88 21.36
C GLY A 106 -12.01 8.96 20.19
N ALA A 107 -12.23 9.41 18.96
CA ALA A 107 -11.70 8.81 17.75
C ALA A 107 -10.60 9.69 17.17
N SER A 108 -9.56 9.08 16.58
CA SER A 108 -8.59 9.74 15.73
C SER A 108 -8.96 9.48 14.28
N ILE A 109 -9.08 10.53 13.49
CA ILE A 109 -9.40 10.44 12.04
C ILE A 109 -8.21 10.99 11.28
N MET A 110 -7.67 10.19 10.37
CA MET A 110 -6.64 10.62 9.40
C MET A 110 -7.22 10.55 8.00
N ILE A 111 -7.01 11.60 7.22
CA ILE A 111 -7.31 11.64 5.78
C ILE A 111 -5.98 11.96 5.12
N GLY A 112 -5.59 11.16 4.13
CA GLY A 112 -4.34 11.35 3.43
C GLY A 112 -4.45 10.99 1.96
N GLY A 113 -3.55 11.55 1.17
CA GLY A 113 -3.45 11.22 -0.24
C GLY A 113 -2.05 11.50 -0.76
N VAL A 114 -1.73 10.84 -1.85
CA VAL A 114 -0.47 10.96 -2.56
C VAL A 114 -0.73 10.89 -4.06
N THR A 115 0.08 11.58 -4.83
CA THR A 115 0.17 11.43 -6.29
C THR A 115 1.62 11.24 -6.67
N GLY A 116 1.87 10.40 -7.67
CA GLY A 116 3.18 10.12 -8.22
C GLY A 116 3.16 10.17 -9.73
N THR A 117 4.22 10.71 -10.33
CA THR A 117 4.44 10.72 -11.77
C THR A 117 5.81 10.16 -12.06
N THR A 118 5.89 9.26 -13.02
CA THR A 118 7.13 8.71 -13.55
C THR A 118 7.27 9.10 -15.02
N GLU A 119 8.31 9.85 -15.32
CA GLU A 119 8.66 10.26 -16.69
C GLU A 119 9.77 9.36 -17.23
N ASN A 120 9.53 8.66 -18.32
CA ASN A 120 10.54 7.90 -19.04
C ASN A 120 10.49 8.19 -20.53
N SER A 121 11.47 7.66 -21.30
CA SER A 121 11.57 7.94 -22.73
C SER A 121 10.50 7.27 -23.59
N THR A 122 9.67 6.41 -23.04
CA THR A 122 8.70 5.59 -23.76
C THR A 122 7.27 5.87 -23.35
N GLN A 123 7.02 6.17 -22.11
CA GLN A 123 5.68 6.46 -21.58
C GLN A 123 5.77 7.23 -20.26
N ASP A 124 4.76 8.02 -19.97
CA ASP A 124 4.54 8.61 -18.67
C ASP A 124 3.60 7.72 -17.87
N ILE A 125 3.81 7.65 -16.57
CA ILE A 125 3.00 6.87 -15.64
C ILE A 125 2.55 7.81 -14.53
N ASP A 126 1.24 7.89 -14.34
CA ASP A 126 0.64 8.60 -13.23
C ASP A 126 -0.01 7.62 -12.25
N SER A 127 0.10 7.87 -10.96
CA SER A 127 -0.62 7.13 -9.95
C SER A 127 -1.04 8.02 -8.80
N GLN A 128 -2.15 7.67 -8.17
CA GLN A 128 -2.65 8.40 -7.01
C GLN A 128 -3.38 7.50 -6.05
N GLN A 129 -3.39 7.90 -4.78
CA GLN A 129 -4.15 7.24 -3.72
C GLN A 129 -4.73 8.28 -2.78
N ILE A 130 -5.95 8.03 -2.34
CA ILE A 130 -6.59 8.72 -1.23
C ILE A 130 -7.10 7.70 -0.22
N GLY A 131 -6.89 7.96 1.08
CA GLY A 131 -7.36 7.07 2.13
C GLY A 131 -7.88 7.81 3.34
N VAL A 132 -8.72 7.11 4.09
CA VAL A 132 -9.27 7.56 5.38
C VAL A 132 -9.06 6.46 6.40
N GLN A 133 -8.44 6.81 7.54
CA GLN A 133 -8.31 5.93 8.69
C GLN A 133 -9.09 6.49 9.87
N ILE A 134 -9.85 5.64 10.53
CA ILE A 134 -10.57 5.96 11.76
C ILE A 134 -10.13 4.98 12.84
N SER A 135 -9.53 5.50 13.92
CA SER A 135 -9.10 4.70 15.06
C SER A 135 -9.90 5.12 16.30
N THR A 136 -10.54 4.16 16.96
CA THR A 136 -11.30 4.38 18.18
C THR A 136 -11.16 3.21 19.14
N GLY A 137 -10.74 3.48 20.39
CA GLY A 137 -10.50 2.42 21.38
C GLY A 137 -9.51 1.38 20.86
N ASN A 138 -10.00 0.16 20.65
CA ASN A 138 -9.21 -0.98 20.16
C ASN A 138 -9.39 -1.25 18.66
N ALA A 139 -10.19 -0.47 17.95
CA ALA A 139 -10.52 -0.69 16.54
C ALA A 139 -9.90 0.38 15.64
N THR A 140 -9.41 -0.04 14.49
CA THR A 140 -9.01 0.83 13.37
C THR A 140 -9.67 0.34 12.10
N VAL A 141 -10.24 1.27 11.35
CA VAL A 141 -10.82 1.02 10.01
C VAL A 141 -10.09 1.91 9.01
N VAL A 142 -9.75 1.37 7.87
CA VAL A 142 -9.17 2.10 6.74
C VAL A 142 -9.99 1.85 5.49
N LEU A 143 -10.20 2.90 4.70
CA LEU A 143 -10.75 2.86 3.36
C LEU A 143 -9.79 3.61 2.44
N ALA A 144 -9.50 3.06 1.28
CA ALA A 144 -8.66 3.72 0.29
C ALA A 144 -9.19 3.50 -1.13
N GLN A 145 -8.84 4.44 -2.00
CA GLN A 145 -9.04 4.37 -3.44
C GLN A 145 -7.71 4.75 -4.09
N SER A 146 -7.34 3.99 -5.12
CA SER A 146 -6.10 4.17 -5.88
C SER A 146 -6.41 4.18 -7.37
N GLU A 147 -5.62 4.91 -8.12
CA GLU A 147 -5.67 4.99 -9.59
C GLU A 147 -4.26 4.89 -10.13
N TYR A 148 -4.11 4.23 -11.27
CA TYR A 148 -2.86 4.08 -11.99
C TYR A 148 -3.14 4.20 -13.48
N GLU A 149 -2.42 5.07 -14.17
CA GLU A 149 -2.57 5.34 -15.59
C GLU A 149 -1.21 5.24 -16.26
N ALA A 150 -1.14 4.42 -17.30
CA ALA A 150 0.02 4.26 -18.16
C ALA A 150 -0.44 3.97 -19.60
N ASP A 151 0.49 4.00 -20.58
CA ASP A 151 0.17 3.69 -21.97
C ASP A 151 -0.37 2.24 -22.10
N GLY A 152 -1.66 2.09 -22.31
CA GLY A 152 -2.32 0.79 -22.49
C GLY A 152 -2.77 0.12 -21.18
N ASP A 153 -2.77 0.85 -20.06
CA ASP A 153 -3.14 0.37 -18.75
C ASP A 153 -3.81 1.48 -17.94
N ASP A 154 -5.02 1.26 -17.44
CA ASP A 154 -5.83 2.24 -16.69
C ASP A 154 -6.56 1.50 -15.57
N GLU A 155 -5.91 1.44 -14.40
CA GLU A 155 -6.36 0.67 -13.27
C GLU A 155 -7.04 1.55 -12.22
N GLN A 156 -8.14 1.05 -11.66
CA GLN A 156 -8.81 1.63 -10.50
C GLN A 156 -8.90 0.60 -9.39
N GLY A 157 -8.48 0.99 -8.18
CA GLY A 157 -8.52 0.14 -7.00
C GLY A 157 -9.35 0.74 -5.88
N THR A 158 -10.15 -0.10 -5.24
CA THR A 158 -10.82 0.24 -3.98
C THR A 158 -10.48 -0.77 -2.92
N SER A 159 -10.26 -0.33 -1.69
CA SER A 159 -9.90 -1.21 -0.60
C SER A 159 -10.50 -0.78 0.73
N ALA A 160 -10.75 -1.75 1.60
CA ALA A 160 -11.24 -1.55 2.94
C ALA A 160 -10.58 -2.52 3.91
N GLY A 161 -10.23 -2.06 5.11
CA GLY A 161 -9.65 -2.91 6.13
C GLY A 161 -10.14 -2.55 7.53
N ILE A 162 -10.05 -3.52 8.42
CA ILE A 162 -10.33 -3.36 9.83
C ILE A 162 -9.30 -4.12 10.66
N SER A 163 -8.85 -3.50 11.75
CA SER A 163 -8.04 -4.15 12.78
C SER A 163 -8.70 -3.97 14.13
N PHE A 164 -8.66 -5.01 14.96
CA PHE A 164 -9.24 -5.00 16.30
C PHE A 164 -8.31 -5.67 17.31
N LYS A 165 -7.84 -4.90 18.29
CA LYS A 165 -7.05 -5.40 19.40
C LYS A 165 -7.98 -6.04 20.44
N VAL A 166 -8.04 -7.36 20.45
CA VAL A 166 -8.87 -8.15 21.38
C VAL A 166 -8.29 -8.13 22.79
N SER A 167 -6.96 -8.17 22.89
CA SER A 167 -6.20 -8.11 24.16
C SER A 167 -4.78 -7.60 23.88
N ASP A 168 -3.96 -7.46 24.92
CA ASP A 168 -2.56 -7.10 24.75
C ASP A 168 -1.75 -8.18 24.00
N ALA A 169 -2.25 -9.40 23.97
CA ALA A 169 -1.59 -10.50 23.27
C ALA A 169 -2.19 -10.80 21.89
N MET A 170 -3.40 -10.33 21.56
CA MET A 170 -4.11 -10.76 20.35
C MET A 170 -4.72 -9.60 19.59
N THR A 171 -4.41 -9.54 18.29
CA THR A 171 -5.02 -8.63 17.32
C THR A 171 -5.63 -9.44 16.18
N LEU A 172 -6.79 -9.02 15.71
CA LEU A 172 -7.45 -9.53 14.53
C LEU A 172 -7.41 -8.46 13.45
N GLY A 173 -7.16 -8.85 12.20
CA GLY A 173 -7.20 -8.00 11.04
C GLY A 173 -8.04 -8.64 9.93
N ALA A 174 -8.64 -7.82 9.09
CA ALA A 174 -9.26 -8.25 7.86
C ALA A 174 -9.22 -7.12 6.84
N PHE A 175 -9.10 -7.45 5.56
CA PHE A 175 -9.16 -6.50 4.47
C PHE A 175 -9.85 -7.09 3.25
N THR A 176 -10.28 -6.23 2.36
CA THR A 176 -10.70 -6.57 1.00
C THR A 176 -10.21 -5.49 0.05
N SER A 177 -9.85 -5.89 -1.16
CA SER A 177 -9.50 -4.99 -2.26
C SER A 177 -10.10 -5.49 -3.55
N GLU A 178 -10.45 -4.57 -4.42
CA GLU A 178 -10.91 -4.80 -5.79
C GLU A 178 -10.14 -3.87 -6.70
N VAL A 179 -9.59 -4.39 -7.77
CA VAL A 179 -8.87 -3.66 -8.81
C VAL A 179 -9.47 -4.01 -10.15
N GLU A 180 -9.76 -3.02 -10.95
CA GLU A 180 -10.28 -3.13 -12.31
C GLU A 180 -9.35 -2.39 -13.26
N ASP A 181 -9.09 -2.97 -14.43
CA ASP A 181 -8.45 -2.32 -15.56
C ASP A 181 -9.52 -1.96 -16.61
N ASP A 182 -9.75 -0.66 -16.80
CA ASP A 182 -10.79 -0.15 -17.70
C ASP A 182 -10.48 -0.43 -19.17
N LEU A 183 -9.23 -0.63 -19.55
CA LEU A 183 -8.82 -0.89 -20.93
C LEU A 183 -8.92 -2.37 -21.31
N SER A 184 -8.51 -3.25 -20.43
CA SER A 184 -8.56 -4.70 -20.67
C SER A 184 -9.82 -5.36 -20.14
N SER A 185 -10.56 -4.72 -19.23
CA SER A 185 -11.67 -5.28 -18.47
C SER A 185 -11.25 -6.46 -17.59
N GLU A 186 -10.04 -6.43 -17.10
CA GLU A 186 -9.53 -7.35 -16.09
C GLU A 186 -10.03 -6.92 -14.71
N GLU A 187 -10.35 -7.88 -13.85
CA GLU A 187 -10.78 -7.64 -12.48
C GLU A 187 -9.99 -8.53 -11.53
N TYR A 188 -9.55 -7.98 -10.41
CA TYR A 188 -8.92 -8.72 -9.33
C TYR A 188 -9.55 -8.36 -7.99
N THR A 189 -10.03 -9.36 -7.28
CA THR A 189 -10.54 -9.19 -5.91
C THR A 189 -9.71 -10.01 -4.94
N ASN A 190 -9.30 -9.41 -3.83
CA ASN A 190 -8.61 -10.10 -2.75
C ASN A 190 -9.29 -9.79 -1.41
N THR A 191 -9.51 -10.82 -0.60
CA THR A 191 -10.07 -10.67 0.75
C THR A 191 -9.24 -11.50 1.72
N GLY A 192 -8.69 -10.86 2.75
CA GLY A 192 -7.82 -11.48 3.72
C GLY A 192 -8.29 -11.31 5.16
N ALA A 193 -7.87 -12.26 6.00
CA ALA A 193 -8.03 -12.17 7.45
C ALA A 193 -6.77 -12.66 8.15
N GLU A 194 -6.44 -11.99 9.26
CA GLU A 194 -5.24 -12.27 10.04
C GLU A 194 -5.55 -12.38 11.53
N ILE A 195 -4.88 -13.31 12.19
CA ILE A 195 -4.79 -13.40 13.64
C ILE A 195 -3.32 -13.26 14.02
N GLN A 196 -2.98 -12.23 14.78
CA GLN A 196 -1.68 -12.08 15.43
C GLN A 196 -1.78 -12.47 16.89
N TYR A 197 -0.89 -13.31 17.37
CA TYR A 197 -0.79 -13.68 18.77
C TYR A 197 0.64 -13.52 19.29
N THR A 198 0.82 -12.67 20.29
CA THR A 198 2.10 -12.48 20.98
C THR A 198 2.28 -13.61 22.00
N ILE A 199 3.21 -14.54 21.72
CA ILE A 199 3.54 -15.67 22.58
C ILE A 199 4.40 -15.21 23.77
N ALA A 200 5.37 -14.35 23.47
CA ALA A 200 6.28 -13.74 24.44
C ALA A 200 6.84 -12.43 23.87
N SER A 201 7.56 -11.66 24.69
CA SER A 201 8.27 -10.46 24.18
C SER A 201 9.21 -10.85 23.04
N GLY A 202 9.05 -10.20 21.89
CA GLY A 202 9.82 -10.48 20.67
C GLY A 202 9.42 -11.75 19.92
N LEU A 203 8.36 -12.49 20.34
CA LEU A 203 7.90 -13.69 19.65
C LEU A 203 6.40 -13.63 19.35
N LYS A 204 6.03 -13.71 18.08
CA LYS A 204 4.65 -13.69 17.60
C LYS A 204 4.36 -14.89 16.72
N ALA A 205 3.13 -15.41 16.79
CA ALA A 205 2.53 -16.27 15.79
C ALA A 205 1.50 -15.47 14.99
N ILE A 206 1.50 -15.62 13.68
CA ILE A 206 0.62 -14.90 12.76
C ILE A 206 0.01 -15.95 11.83
N ILE A 207 -1.31 -15.96 11.73
CA ILE A 207 -2.06 -16.81 10.80
C ILE A 207 -2.81 -15.91 9.87
N ASN A 208 -2.56 -16.06 8.56
CA ASN A 208 -3.28 -15.38 7.49
C ASN A 208 -4.07 -16.40 6.67
N VAL A 209 -5.22 -15.97 6.21
CA VAL A 209 -6.02 -16.66 5.19
C VAL A 209 -6.46 -15.59 4.20
N GLU A 210 -6.24 -15.82 2.92
CA GLU A 210 -6.65 -14.94 1.84
C GLU A 210 -7.39 -15.73 0.77
N ASP A 211 -8.42 -15.13 0.23
CA ASP A 211 -9.21 -15.63 -0.90
C ASP A 211 -9.10 -14.61 -2.03
N TYR A 212 -8.79 -15.10 -3.24
CA TYR A 212 -8.63 -14.27 -4.42
C TYR A 212 -9.48 -14.76 -5.58
N ASP A 213 -9.91 -13.84 -6.41
CA ASP A 213 -10.61 -14.08 -7.68
C ASP A 213 -10.01 -13.13 -8.74
N TYR A 214 -9.43 -13.71 -9.79
CA TYR A 214 -8.94 -12.98 -10.96
C TYR A 214 -9.78 -13.34 -12.18
N LYS A 215 -10.32 -12.34 -12.83
CA LYS A 215 -11.06 -12.46 -14.08
C LYS A 215 -10.25 -11.88 -15.21
N ALA A 216 -9.85 -12.74 -16.14
CA ALA A 216 -9.16 -12.32 -17.33
C ALA A 216 -10.06 -11.47 -18.22
N GLY A 217 -9.53 -10.35 -18.67
CA GLY A 217 -10.21 -9.43 -19.56
C GLY A 217 -10.14 -9.81 -21.04
N THR A 218 -10.22 -8.80 -21.89
CA THR A 218 -10.20 -8.96 -23.35
C THR A 218 -8.84 -9.28 -23.94
N SER A 219 -7.76 -9.06 -23.18
CA SER A 219 -6.37 -9.31 -23.62
C SER A 219 -6.02 -10.79 -23.76
N GLY A 220 -6.90 -11.67 -23.29
CA GLY A 220 -6.74 -13.12 -23.37
C GLY A 220 -5.83 -13.65 -22.28
N GLY A 221 -6.42 -14.21 -21.25
CA GLY A 221 -5.77 -14.87 -20.13
C GLY A 221 -6.68 -15.96 -19.58
N PHE A 222 -6.26 -16.57 -18.49
CA PHE A 222 -7.08 -17.54 -17.76
C PHE A 222 -7.56 -16.89 -16.47
N SER A 223 -8.88 -16.86 -16.25
CA SER A 223 -9.42 -16.54 -14.95
C SER A 223 -8.98 -17.58 -13.92
N ASP A 224 -8.58 -17.15 -12.76
CA ASP A 224 -8.15 -18.02 -11.65
C ASP A 224 -8.74 -17.53 -10.32
N ASN A 225 -8.94 -18.46 -9.40
CA ASN A 225 -9.38 -18.13 -8.04
C ASN A 225 -8.84 -19.16 -7.06
N GLY A 226 -8.73 -18.79 -5.83
CA GLY A 226 -8.26 -19.72 -4.81
C GLY A 226 -8.21 -19.12 -3.42
N THR A 227 -7.86 -19.98 -2.48
CA THR A 227 -7.63 -19.61 -1.08
C THR A 227 -6.24 -20.04 -0.68
N ALA A 228 -5.47 -19.14 -0.09
CA ALA A 228 -4.19 -19.46 0.51
C ALA A 228 -4.22 -19.27 2.02
N SER A 229 -3.31 -19.93 2.70
CA SER A 229 -3.11 -19.76 4.13
C SER A 229 -1.62 -19.79 4.48
N LYS A 230 -1.22 -18.94 5.42
CA LYS A 230 0.17 -18.80 5.87
C LYS A 230 0.22 -18.81 7.39
N LEU A 231 1.17 -19.55 7.94
CA LEU A 231 1.54 -19.48 9.36
C LEU A 231 2.97 -18.91 9.44
N THR A 232 3.11 -17.79 10.10
CA THR A 232 4.41 -17.15 10.35
C THR A 232 4.73 -17.15 11.83
N ILE A 233 5.95 -17.54 12.18
CA ILE A 233 6.52 -17.35 13.52
C ILE A 233 7.59 -16.27 13.40
N LYS A 234 7.32 -15.09 13.93
CA LYS A 234 8.21 -13.93 13.85
C LYS A 234 8.94 -13.73 15.17
N ALA A 235 10.27 -13.79 15.12
CA ALA A 235 11.13 -13.54 16.28
C ALA A 235 11.94 -12.26 16.04
N THR A 236 11.90 -11.33 17.00
CA THR A 236 12.65 -10.07 16.98
C THR A 236 13.63 -10.08 18.17
N PHE A 237 14.92 -9.88 17.91
CA PHE A 237 16.01 -9.91 18.87
C PHE A 237 16.59 -8.53 19.12
#